data_72e109d4993297371200e41410b87277
#
_entry.id   72e109d4993297371200e41410b87277
#
_cell.length_a   1.000
_cell.length_b   1.000
_cell.length_c   1.000
_cell.angle_alpha   90.00
_cell.angle_beta   90.00
_cell.angle_gamma   90.00
#
_symmetry.space_group_name_H-M   'P 1'
#
loop_
_entity.id
_entity.type
_entity.pdbx_description
1 polymer ?
#
loop_
_entity_poly.entity_id
_entity_poly.type
_entity_poly.pdbx_seq_one_letter_code
_entity_poly.pdbx_strand_id
1 'polypeptide(L)'
;MADIAEVAGQLIGEGGQFEVVTTTEIDGRPMKVYKDRLPNLRFVSEVFGAAHGDKEFVVHGEERTTYAEFLGEVNALSAWLAGQGVGKGDRVAVLSQNNPQWCASFWATVDMGAILVGLNGWWNADEIVYGLNHSGARVLVADAKRFERLAPHLAEVPAVEHVVLIDAEPSAFASFTDGVDAPPTLHGYRDAVRSGSAEGPGFPDTEIAESDPAVIFYTSGTTGRPKGAISTHGNMIANLQNTVFTLTLSAMANSAAAGAAAGGQPVSLLT
;
A
#
# COMPACT_ATOMS: atom_id res chain seq x y z
N MET A 1 -30.32 9.43 23.41
CA MET A 1 -29.21 9.34 22.41
C MET A 1 -28.54 10.70 22.41
N ALA A 2 -27.24 10.75 22.62
CA ALA A 2 -26.50 12.00 22.39
C ALA A 2 -26.72 12.43 20.94
N ASP A 3 -26.86 13.74 20.72
CA ASP A 3 -26.95 14.26 19.36
C ASP A 3 -25.58 13.98 18.64
N ILE A 4 -25.62 13.22 17.57
CA ILE A 4 -24.43 12.89 16.77
C ILE A 4 -23.68 14.17 16.33
N ALA A 5 -24.42 15.23 16.02
CA ALA A 5 -23.83 16.49 15.63
C ALA A 5 -23.09 17.17 16.79
N GLU A 6 -23.62 17.07 18.01
CA GLU A 6 -22.96 17.58 19.21
C GLU A 6 -21.67 16.80 19.51
N VAL A 7 -21.73 15.46 19.49
CA VAL A 7 -20.55 14.60 19.70
C VAL A 7 -19.49 14.86 18.61
N ALA A 8 -19.90 14.94 17.35
CA ALA A 8 -19.00 15.28 16.26
C ALA A 8 -18.33 16.65 16.47
N GLY A 9 -19.12 17.66 16.87
CA GLY A 9 -18.62 19.01 17.17
C GLY A 9 -17.58 19.01 18.29
N GLN A 10 -17.76 18.22 19.34
CA GLN A 10 -16.78 18.06 20.43
C GLN A 10 -15.49 17.38 19.95
N LEU A 11 -15.59 16.40 19.06
CA LEU A 11 -14.43 15.66 18.55
C LEU A 11 -13.56 16.50 17.62
N ILE A 12 -14.17 17.34 16.76
CA ILE A 12 -13.43 18.14 15.74
C ILE A 12 -13.17 19.58 16.15
N GLY A 13 -13.77 20.06 17.25
CA GLY A 13 -13.59 21.39 17.79
C GLY A 13 -12.23 21.58 18.48
N GLU A 14 -11.96 22.78 18.93
CA GLU A 14 -10.74 23.13 19.64
C GLU A 14 -10.53 22.25 20.89
N GLY A 15 -9.36 21.62 21.00
CA GLY A 15 -9.03 20.66 22.06
C GLY A 15 -9.67 19.28 21.90
N GLY A 16 -10.44 19.03 20.86
CA GLY A 16 -11.02 17.72 20.55
C GLY A 16 -9.99 16.72 20.03
N GLN A 17 -10.26 15.43 20.19
CA GLN A 17 -9.35 14.35 19.76
C GLN A 17 -9.02 14.39 18.26
N PHE A 18 -9.92 14.93 17.46
CA PHE A 18 -9.78 15.09 16.00
C PHE A 18 -9.89 16.56 15.61
N GLU A 19 -9.27 17.46 16.40
CA GLU A 19 -9.33 18.89 16.14
C GLU A 19 -8.96 19.20 14.69
N VAL A 20 -9.84 19.95 14.02
CA VAL A 20 -9.65 20.37 12.63
C VAL A 20 -9.21 21.81 12.58
N VAL A 21 -8.08 22.05 11.93
CA VAL A 21 -7.51 23.37 11.70
C VAL A 21 -7.44 23.69 10.21
N THR A 22 -7.27 24.97 9.88
CA THR A 22 -6.99 25.40 8.50
C THR A 22 -5.50 25.67 8.38
N THR A 23 -4.87 25.07 7.38
CA THR A 23 -3.46 25.28 7.03
C THR A 23 -3.31 25.69 5.56
N THR A 24 -2.22 26.38 5.23
CA THR A 24 -1.78 26.67 3.86
C THR A 24 -0.42 26.00 3.56
N GLU A 25 0.10 25.20 4.48
CA GLU A 25 1.39 24.53 4.32
C GLU A 25 1.37 23.45 3.24
N ILE A 26 0.17 22.91 2.96
CA ILE A 26 -0.04 21.93 1.91
C ILE A 26 -0.49 22.67 0.65
N ASP A 27 0.31 22.61 -0.41
CA ASP A 27 -0.03 23.11 -1.74
C ASP A 27 -0.37 24.63 -1.80
N GLY A 28 -0.03 25.39 -0.75
CA GLY A 28 -0.23 26.85 -0.70
C GLY A 28 -1.69 27.31 -0.67
N ARG A 29 -2.65 26.41 -0.52
CA ARG A 29 -4.09 26.69 -0.48
C ARG A 29 -4.66 26.46 0.92
N PRO A 30 -5.64 27.25 1.36
CA PRO A 30 -6.32 26.99 2.62
C PRO A 30 -7.02 25.61 2.58
N MET A 31 -6.57 24.71 3.43
CA MET A 31 -7.13 23.36 3.55
C MET A 31 -7.49 23.07 5.00
N LYS A 32 -8.59 22.34 5.21
CA LYS A 32 -8.95 21.79 6.52
C LYS A 32 -8.22 20.48 6.69
N VAL A 33 -7.49 20.35 7.79
CA VAL A 33 -6.73 19.15 8.16
C VAL A 33 -6.92 18.84 9.64
N TYR A 34 -6.67 17.61 10.01
CA TYR A 34 -6.52 17.28 11.43
C TYR A 34 -5.23 17.93 11.96
N LYS A 35 -5.32 18.57 13.12
CA LYS A 35 -4.19 19.26 13.76
C LYS A 35 -3.06 18.28 14.07
N ASP A 36 -3.40 17.18 14.75
CA ASP A 36 -2.47 16.12 15.15
C ASP A 36 -2.52 14.96 14.15
N ARG A 37 -2.16 15.24 12.90
CA ARG A 37 -2.09 14.21 11.87
C ARG A 37 -0.74 13.50 11.86
N LEU A 38 -0.75 12.22 11.50
CA LEU A 38 0.46 11.43 11.35
C LEU A 38 1.26 11.94 10.13
N PRO A 39 2.61 11.94 10.20
CA PRO A 39 3.42 12.57 9.16
C PRO A 39 3.38 11.85 7.80
N ASN A 40 3.34 10.51 7.82
CA ASN A 40 3.36 9.68 6.62
C ASN A 40 2.94 8.24 6.94
N LEU A 41 2.86 7.38 5.92
CA LEU A 41 2.45 5.97 6.07
C LEU A 41 3.50 5.13 6.80
N ARG A 42 4.81 5.37 6.61
CA ARG A 42 5.87 4.68 7.35
C ARG A 42 5.68 4.82 8.86
N PHE A 43 5.36 6.01 9.33
CA PHE A 43 5.09 6.23 10.75
C PHE A 43 3.92 5.39 11.27
N VAL A 44 2.91 5.15 10.42
CA VAL A 44 1.79 4.26 10.77
C VAL A 44 2.27 2.83 10.96
N SER A 45 3.02 2.27 10.01
CA SER A 45 3.52 0.89 10.10
C SER A 45 4.42 0.67 11.31
N GLU A 46 5.33 1.61 11.59
CA GLU A 46 6.23 1.57 12.75
C GLU A 46 5.47 1.60 14.07
N VAL A 47 4.52 2.55 14.24
CA VAL A 47 3.76 2.71 15.49
C VAL A 47 2.85 1.51 15.74
N PHE A 48 2.12 1.04 14.73
CA PHE A 48 1.24 -0.12 14.90
C PHE A 48 2.02 -1.41 15.12
N GLY A 49 3.16 -1.57 14.45
CA GLY A 49 4.04 -2.71 14.67
C GLY A 49 4.60 -2.76 16.08
N ALA A 50 5.08 -1.63 16.59
CA ALA A 50 5.57 -1.52 17.97
C ALA A 50 4.48 -1.78 19.01
N ALA A 51 3.24 -1.33 18.75
CA ALA A 51 2.14 -1.45 19.70
C ALA A 51 1.50 -2.84 19.75
N HIS A 52 1.59 -3.64 18.68
CA HIS A 52 0.78 -4.85 18.50
C HIS A 52 1.56 -6.08 18.06
N GLY A 53 2.89 -6.09 18.15
CA GLY A 53 3.78 -7.11 17.58
C GLY A 53 3.30 -8.56 17.62
N ASP A 54 2.84 -9.02 18.77
CA ASP A 54 2.42 -10.44 18.98
C ASP A 54 0.95 -10.72 18.59
N LYS A 55 0.18 -9.68 18.19
CA LYS A 55 -1.21 -9.88 17.80
C LYS A 55 -1.31 -10.37 16.37
N GLU A 56 -2.34 -11.16 16.06
CA GLU A 56 -2.67 -11.51 14.69
C GLU A 56 -3.03 -10.25 13.89
N PHE A 57 -2.44 -10.12 12.71
CA PHE A 57 -2.68 -9.02 11.78
C PHE A 57 -3.38 -9.48 10.50
N VAL A 58 -2.82 -10.48 9.83
CA VAL A 58 -3.37 -11.04 8.59
C VAL A 58 -3.79 -12.49 8.81
N VAL A 59 -5.00 -12.79 8.34
CA VAL A 59 -5.55 -14.15 8.31
C VAL A 59 -5.90 -14.48 6.87
N HIS A 60 -5.26 -15.51 6.30
CA HIS A 60 -5.49 -15.95 4.92
C HIS A 60 -5.60 -17.47 4.88
N GLY A 61 -6.80 -17.99 4.70
CA GLY A 61 -7.06 -19.42 4.86
C GLY A 61 -6.74 -19.89 6.28
N GLU A 62 -5.87 -20.87 6.40
CA GLU A 62 -5.38 -21.38 7.68
C GLU A 62 -4.15 -20.64 8.21
N GLU A 63 -3.54 -19.79 7.38
CA GLU A 63 -2.36 -19.03 7.76
C GLU A 63 -2.75 -17.83 8.66
N ARG A 64 -1.94 -17.63 9.69
CA ARG A 64 -2.05 -16.55 10.66
C ARG A 64 -0.70 -15.85 10.74
N THR A 65 -0.69 -14.55 10.51
CA THR A 65 0.53 -13.75 10.53
C THR A 65 0.35 -12.64 11.56
N THR A 66 1.28 -12.54 12.49
CA THR A 66 1.30 -11.46 13.48
C THR A 66 1.77 -10.15 12.88
N TYR A 67 1.57 -9.03 13.59
CA TYR A 67 2.12 -7.73 13.18
C TYR A 67 3.64 -7.78 13.03
N ALA A 68 4.36 -8.42 13.95
CA ALA A 68 5.82 -8.52 13.90
C ALA A 68 6.31 -9.33 12.71
N GLU A 69 5.69 -10.48 12.42
CA GLU A 69 6.03 -11.30 11.24
C GLU A 69 5.74 -10.55 9.93
N PHE A 70 4.58 -9.92 9.85
CA PHE A 70 4.21 -9.13 8.67
C PHE A 70 5.18 -7.98 8.41
N LEU A 71 5.53 -7.21 9.46
CA LEU A 71 6.51 -6.13 9.32
C LEU A 71 7.91 -6.64 9.02
N GLY A 72 8.28 -7.81 9.53
CA GLY A 72 9.51 -8.48 9.13
C GLY A 72 9.57 -8.75 7.63
N GLU A 73 8.47 -9.23 7.05
CA GLU A 73 8.33 -9.45 5.60
C GLU A 73 8.38 -8.13 4.82
N VAL A 74 7.64 -7.10 5.29
CA VAL A 74 7.63 -5.75 4.70
C VAL A 74 9.05 -5.17 4.67
N ASN A 75 9.77 -5.22 5.78
CA ASN A 75 11.14 -4.72 5.89
C ASN A 75 12.10 -5.46 4.95
N ALA A 76 11.99 -6.79 4.89
CA ALA A 76 12.81 -7.61 4.01
C ALA A 76 12.55 -7.28 2.54
N LEU A 77 11.29 -7.18 2.13
CA LEU A 77 10.94 -6.83 0.76
C LEU A 77 11.41 -5.41 0.40
N SER A 78 11.29 -4.46 1.33
CA SER A 78 11.79 -3.09 1.15
C SER A 78 13.31 -3.05 0.97
N ALA A 79 14.07 -3.80 1.79
CA ALA A 79 15.52 -3.93 1.65
C ALA A 79 15.91 -4.54 0.30
N TRP A 80 15.19 -5.58 -0.13
CA TRP A 80 15.41 -6.17 -1.44
C TRP A 80 15.15 -5.17 -2.57
N LEU A 81 14.03 -4.43 -2.52
CA LEU A 81 13.71 -3.39 -3.51
C LEU A 81 14.82 -2.32 -3.56
N ALA A 82 15.31 -1.88 -2.41
CA ALA A 82 16.43 -0.93 -2.32
C ALA A 82 17.70 -1.51 -2.95
N GLY A 83 18.00 -2.79 -2.73
CA GLY A 83 19.10 -3.52 -3.37
C GLY A 83 18.98 -3.59 -4.89
N GLN A 84 17.75 -3.54 -5.45
CA GLN A 84 17.51 -3.41 -6.89
C GLN A 84 17.55 -1.94 -7.38
N GLY A 85 17.96 -1.00 -6.54
CA GLY A 85 18.07 0.40 -6.89
C GLY A 85 16.73 1.15 -6.92
N VAL A 86 15.67 0.59 -6.31
CA VAL A 86 14.41 1.29 -6.11
C VAL A 86 14.57 2.29 -4.98
N GLY A 87 14.18 3.54 -5.21
CA GLY A 87 14.25 4.62 -4.24
C GLY A 87 12.99 5.46 -4.19
N LYS A 88 13.07 6.57 -3.43
CA LYS A 88 11.98 7.54 -3.31
C LYS A 88 11.51 8.01 -4.69
N GLY A 89 10.19 7.94 -4.90
CA GLY A 89 9.56 8.37 -6.15
C GLY A 89 9.60 7.35 -7.29
N ASP A 90 10.33 6.23 -7.16
CA ASP A 90 10.22 5.11 -8.11
C ASP A 90 8.87 4.41 -7.99
N ARG A 91 8.41 3.79 -9.06
CA ARG A 91 7.12 3.10 -9.12
C ARG A 91 7.31 1.61 -9.06
N VAL A 92 6.60 0.99 -8.11
CA VAL A 92 6.47 -0.46 -7.96
C VAL A 92 5.02 -0.84 -8.25
N ALA A 93 4.79 -1.58 -9.33
CA ALA A 93 3.47 -2.04 -9.71
C ALA A 93 3.11 -3.36 -9.01
N VAL A 94 1.85 -3.49 -8.61
CA VAL A 94 1.29 -4.74 -8.10
C VAL A 94 0.11 -5.16 -8.96
N LEU A 95 0.18 -6.38 -9.51
CA LEU A 95 -0.81 -7.02 -10.37
C LEU A 95 -1.17 -8.39 -9.78
N SER A 96 -2.01 -8.42 -8.76
CA SER A 96 -2.37 -9.63 -8.04
C SER A 96 -3.81 -9.57 -7.54
N GLN A 97 -4.35 -10.73 -7.18
CA GLN A 97 -5.53 -10.78 -6.32
C GLN A 97 -5.20 -10.29 -4.91
N ASN A 98 -6.24 -10.07 -4.11
CA ASN A 98 -6.06 -9.76 -2.69
C ASN A 98 -5.45 -10.97 -1.98
N ASN A 99 -4.24 -10.78 -1.46
CA ASN A 99 -3.48 -11.77 -0.70
C ASN A 99 -2.52 -11.04 0.26
N PRO A 100 -1.90 -11.74 1.22
CA PRO A 100 -0.93 -11.13 2.14
C PRO A 100 0.23 -10.42 1.43
N GLN A 101 0.73 -11.00 0.32
CA GLN A 101 1.85 -10.48 -0.45
C GLN A 101 1.53 -9.15 -1.13
N TRP A 102 0.26 -8.94 -1.54
CA TRP A 102 -0.21 -7.65 -2.03
C TRP A 102 -0.07 -6.58 -0.94
N CYS A 103 -0.54 -6.92 0.29
CA CYS A 103 -0.43 -6.01 1.44
C CYS A 103 1.02 -5.72 1.80
N ALA A 104 1.87 -6.76 1.85
CA ALA A 104 3.29 -6.60 2.15
C ALA A 104 4.00 -5.75 1.09
N SER A 105 3.69 -5.95 -0.21
CA SER A 105 4.23 -5.13 -1.30
C SER A 105 3.79 -3.67 -1.23
N PHE A 106 2.54 -3.42 -0.79
CA PHE A 106 2.06 -2.06 -0.54
C PHE A 106 2.92 -1.37 0.51
N TRP A 107 3.02 -1.96 1.71
CA TRP A 107 3.76 -1.34 2.81
C TRP A 107 5.26 -1.24 2.49
N ALA A 108 5.88 -2.28 1.94
CA ALA A 108 7.28 -2.25 1.55
C ALA A 108 7.61 -1.11 0.58
N THR A 109 6.68 -0.82 -0.34
CA THR A 109 6.86 0.25 -1.32
C THR A 109 6.69 1.64 -0.70
N VAL A 110 5.57 1.87 0.01
CA VAL A 110 5.28 3.21 0.53
C VAL A 110 6.18 3.59 1.71
N ASP A 111 6.61 2.61 2.49
CA ASP A 111 7.47 2.84 3.66
C ASP A 111 8.92 3.20 3.26
N MET A 112 9.37 2.91 2.06
CA MET A 112 10.65 3.39 1.54
C MET A 112 10.54 4.71 0.75
N GLY A 113 9.34 5.29 0.63
CA GLY A 113 9.07 6.51 -0.12
C GLY A 113 8.90 6.29 -1.63
N ALA A 114 8.85 5.04 -2.09
CA ALA A 114 8.49 4.70 -3.46
C ALA A 114 6.96 4.77 -3.64
N ILE A 115 6.50 4.74 -4.88
CA ILE A 115 5.09 4.91 -5.25
C ILE A 115 4.51 3.57 -5.65
N LEU A 116 3.52 3.08 -4.90
CA LEU A 116 2.79 1.89 -5.30
C LEU A 116 1.87 2.18 -6.48
N VAL A 117 1.90 1.32 -7.49
CA VAL A 117 0.97 1.35 -8.62
C VAL A 117 0.06 0.12 -8.55
N GLY A 118 -1.18 0.33 -8.10
CA GLY A 118 -2.18 -0.74 -8.07
C GLY A 118 -2.80 -0.96 -9.45
N LEU A 119 -2.49 -2.06 -10.10
CA LEU A 119 -3.09 -2.46 -11.37
C LEU A 119 -4.34 -3.32 -11.12
N ASN A 120 -5.36 -3.14 -11.96
CA ASN A 120 -6.58 -3.92 -11.83
C ASN A 120 -6.33 -5.38 -12.25
N GLY A 121 -6.54 -6.32 -11.34
CA GLY A 121 -6.35 -7.75 -11.55
C GLY A 121 -7.24 -8.39 -12.62
N TRP A 122 -8.24 -7.67 -13.15
CA TRP A 122 -9.12 -8.11 -14.23
C TRP A 122 -8.72 -7.60 -15.62
N TRP A 123 -7.70 -6.73 -15.70
CA TRP A 123 -7.23 -6.19 -16.95
C TRP A 123 -6.73 -7.26 -17.92
N ASN A 124 -6.95 -7.04 -19.21
CA ASN A 124 -6.34 -7.80 -20.28
C ASN A 124 -4.87 -7.35 -20.51
N ALA A 125 -4.19 -8.00 -21.44
CA ALA A 125 -2.77 -7.72 -21.72
C ALA A 125 -2.53 -6.25 -22.13
N ASP A 126 -3.32 -5.70 -23.03
CA ASP A 126 -3.18 -4.33 -23.54
C ASP A 126 -3.34 -3.29 -22.41
N GLU A 127 -4.29 -3.53 -21.50
CA GLU A 127 -4.52 -2.67 -20.35
C GLU A 127 -3.36 -2.73 -19.33
N ILE A 128 -2.80 -3.94 -19.12
CA ILE A 128 -1.64 -4.14 -18.23
C ILE A 128 -0.42 -3.43 -18.82
N VAL A 129 -0.12 -3.64 -20.10
CA VAL A 129 0.97 -2.97 -20.83
C VAL A 129 0.80 -1.45 -20.76
N TYR A 130 -0.41 -0.97 -21.00
CA TYR A 130 -0.70 0.47 -20.87
C TYR A 130 -0.42 0.98 -19.44
N GLY A 131 -0.91 0.29 -18.42
CA GLY A 131 -0.73 0.71 -17.02
C GLY A 131 0.74 0.76 -16.59
N LEU A 132 1.54 -0.23 -16.98
CA LEU A 132 2.97 -0.29 -16.70
C LEU A 132 3.73 0.84 -17.41
N ASN A 133 3.51 1.04 -18.70
CA ASN A 133 4.16 2.09 -19.46
C ASN A 133 3.73 3.50 -19.01
N HIS A 134 2.42 3.69 -18.76
CA HIS A 134 1.87 4.99 -18.33
C HIS A 134 2.37 5.40 -16.93
N SER A 135 2.50 4.45 -16.02
CA SER A 135 3.07 4.70 -14.69
C SER A 135 4.60 4.78 -14.69
N GLY A 136 5.24 4.16 -15.67
CA GLY A 136 6.70 3.99 -15.72
C GLY A 136 7.21 3.13 -14.57
N ALA A 137 6.47 2.07 -14.21
CA ALA A 137 6.89 1.14 -13.16
C ALA A 137 8.16 0.39 -13.55
N ARG A 138 9.13 0.32 -12.63
CA ARG A 138 10.41 -0.40 -12.81
C ARG A 138 10.34 -1.82 -12.27
N VAL A 139 9.52 -2.05 -11.26
CA VAL A 139 9.30 -3.37 -10.65
C VAL A 139 7.84 -3.72 -10.78
N LEU A 140 7.56 -4.98 -11.11
CA LEU A 140 6.23 -5.57 -11.11
C LEU A 140 6.19 -6.73 -10.11
N VAL A 141 5.31 -6.67 -9.12
CA VAL A 141 4.96 -7.81 -8.26
C VAL A 141 3.65 -8.39 -8.79
N ALA A 142 3.63 -9.68 -9.15
CA ALA A 142 2.46 -10.28 -9.76
C ALA A 142 2.21 -11.72 -9.31
N ASP A 143 0.94 -12.14 -9.24
CA ASP A 143 0.62 -13.55 -9.19
C ASP A 143 0.74 -14.20 -10.58
N ALA A 144 0.97 -15.52 -10.61
CA ALA A 144 1.20 -16.28 -11.84
C ALA A 144 0.08 -16.10 -12.87
N LYS A 145 -1.17 -16.23 -12.42
CA LYS A 145 -2.36 -16.16 -13.30
C LYS A 145 -2.50 -14.81 -14.02
N ARG A 146 -2.06 -13.74 -13.36
CA ARG A 146 -2.12 -12.39 -13.95
C ARG A 146 -0.89 -12.11 -14.78
N PHE A 147 0.25 -12.61 -14.35
CA PHE A 147 1.49 -12.51 -15.12
C PHE A 147 1.43 -13.28 -16.44
N GLU A 148 0.76 -14.43 -16.50
CA GLU A 148 0.53 -15.19 -17.75
C GLU A 148 -0.04 -14.33 -18.89
N ARG A 149 -0.87 -13.33 -18.57
CA ARG A 149 -1.42 -12.40 -19.57
C ARG A 149 -0.38 -11.41 -20.10
N LEU A 150 0.55 -10.98 -19.26
CA LEU A 150 1.61 -10.05 -19.63
C LEU A 150 2.80 -10.74 -20.27
N ALA A 151 3.12 -11.98 -19.87
CA ALA A 151 4.35 -12.66 -20.23
C ALA A 151 4.66 -12.66 -21.74
N PRO A 152 3.68 -12.86 -22.65
CA PRO A 152 3.93 -12.76 -24.10
C PRO A 152 4.26 -11.33 -24.59
N HIS A 153 4.09 -10.32 -23.75
CA HIS A 153 4.17 -8.89 -24.08
C HIS A 153 5.33 -8.18 -23.37
N LEU A 154 6.31 -8.91 -22.82
CA LEU A 154 7.43 -8.32 -22.07
C LEU A 154 8.24 -7.33 -22.89
N ALA A 155 8.37 -7.53 -24.19
CA ALA A 155 9.03 -6.59 -25.10
C ALA A 155 8.31 -5.22 -25.18
N GLU A 156 7.03 -5.16 -24.80
CA GLU A 156 6.23 -3.93 -24.85
C GLU A 156 6.30 -3.09 -23.57
N VAL A 157 6.99 -3.58 -22.54
CA VAL A 157 7.13 -2.91 -21.23
C VAL A 157 8.61 -2.69 -20.85
N PRO A 158 9.40 -2.00 -21.67
CA PRO A 158 10.85 -1.92 -21.52
C PRO A 158 11.33 -1.20 -20.25
N ALA A 159 10.44 -0.49 -19.55
CA ALA A 159 10.76 0.16 -18.29
C ALA A 159 10.74 -0.81 -17.09
N VAL A 160 10.12 -1.99 -17.23
CA VAL A 160 10.07 -3.01 -16.18
C VAL A 160 11.40 -3.76 -16.16
N GLU A 161 12.19 -3.54 -15.13
CA GLU A 161 13.51 -4.14 -14.94
C GLU A 161 13.44 -5.46 -14.17
N HIS A 162 12.48 -5.56 -13.23
CA HIS A 162 12.31 -6.73 -12.36
C HIS A 162 10.85 -7.15 -12.26
N VAL A 163 10.62 -8.46 -12.30
CA VAL A 163 9.31 -9.08 -12.02
C VAL A 163 9.45 -10.02 -10.83
N VAL A 164 8.62 -9.84 -9.81
CA VAL A 164 8.55 -10.67 -8.61
C VAL A 164 7.28 -11.52 -8.65
N LEU A 165 7.42 -12.83 -8.76
CA LEU A 165 6.32 -13.79 -8.87
C LEU A 165 5.91 -14.29 -7.48
N ILE A 166 4.66 -14.08 -7.10
CA ILE A 166 4.14 -14.40 -5.76
C ILE A 166 4.03 -15.91 -5.54
N ASP A 167 3.45 -16.62 -6.50
CA ASP A 167 3.01 -18.01 -6.36
C ASP A 167 3.53 -18.92 -7.49
N ALA A 168 4.63 -18.53 -8.14
CA ALA A 168 5.28 -19.32 -9.17
C ALA A 168 6.80 -19.19 -9.12
N GLU A 169 7.47 -20.21 -9.61
CA GLU A 169 8.91 -20.18 -9.81
C GLU A 169 9.27 -19.41 -11.09
N PRO A 170 10.34 -18.60 -11.09
CA PRO A 170 10.79 -17.86 -12.26
C PRO A 170 10.99 -18.73 -13.51
N SER A 171 11.45 -19.95 -13.32
CA SER A 171 11.69 -20.93 -14.41
C SER A 171 10.43 -21.26 -15.23
N ALA A 172 9.24 -21.14 -14.63
CA ALA A 172 7.97 -21.38 -15.32
C ALA A 172 7.72 -20.38 -16.47
N PHE A 173 8.34 -19.21 -16.39
CA PHE A 173 8.18 -18.11 -17.34
C PHE A 173 9.45 -17.73 -18.10
N ALA A 174 10.53 -18.46 -17.90
CA ALA A 174 11.85 -18.13 -18.48
C ALA A 174 11.81 -18.02 -20.02
N SER A 175 11.04 -18.89 -20.68
CA SER A 175 10.95 -18.85 -22.16
C SER A 175 10.31 -17.57 -22.71
N PHE A 176 9.59 -16.80 -21.93
CA PHE A 176 9.01 -15.52 -22.37
C PHE A 176 10.04 -14.38 -22.39
N THR A 177 11.20 -14.58 -21.80
CA THR A 177 12.31 -13.62 -21.85
C THR A 177 13.22 -13.86 -23.07
N ASP A 178 13.09 -15.00 -23.74
CA ASP A 178 13.90 -15.34 -24.90
C ASP A 178 13.61 -14.39 -26.08
N GLY A 179 14.67 -13.77 -26.61
CA GLY A 179 14.55 -12.86 -27.74
C GLY A 179 14.00 -11.47 -27.44
N VAL A 180 13.71 -11.17 -26.17
CA VAL A 180 13.36 -9.82 -25.71
C VAL A 180 14.65 -9.02 -25.52
N ASP A 181 14.70 -7.81 -26.08
CA ASP A 181 15.81 -6.90 -25.84
C ASP A 181 15.72 -6.35 -24.42
N ALA A 182 16.78 -6.53 -23.61
CA ALA A 182 16.81 -6.18 -22.19
C ALA A 182 15.57 -6.71 -21.40
N PRO A 183 15.38 -8.04 -21.31
CA PRO A 183 14.23 -8.59 -20.63
C PRO A 183 14.30 -8.32 -19.12
N PRO A 184 13.14 -8.22 -18.43
CA PRO A 184 13.14 -8.09 -16.99
C PRO A 184 13.72 -9.35 -16.33
N THR A 185 14.43 -9.16 -15.22
CA THR A 185 14.85 -10.27 -14.37
C THR A 185 13.64 -10.79 -13.58
N LEU A 186 13.40 -12.11 -13.67
CA LEU A 186 12.34 -12.78 -12.94
C LEU A 186 12.84 -13.27 -11.58
N HIS A 187 12.08 -13.00 -10.52
CA HIS A 187 12.38 -13.39 -9.14
C HIS A 187 11.20 -14.10 -8.51
N GLY A 188 11.46 -15.09 -7.64
CA GLY A 188 10.45 -15.62 -6.75
C GLY A 188 10.23 -14.68 -5.55
N TYR A 189 8.99 -14.44 -5.16
CA TYR A 189 8.67 -13.57 -4.02
C TYR A 189 9.38 -14.00 -2.73
N ARG A 190 9.35 -15.30 -2.41
CA ARG A 190 10.01 -15.84 -1.22
C ARG A 190 11.52 -15.66 -1.25
N ASP A 191 12.14 -15.73 -2.42
CA ASP A 191 13.57 -15.51 -2.58
C ASP A 191 13.94 -14.05 -2.44
N ALA A 192 13.12 -13.14 -2.96
CA ALA A 192 13.27 -11.71 -2.76
C ALA A 192 13.22 -11.33 -1.27
N VAL A 193 12.21 -11.82 -0.54
CA VAL A 193 12.08 -11.61 0.91
C VAL A 193 13.27 -12.22 1.68
N ARG A 194 13.69 -13.44 1.33
CA ARG A 194 14.84 -14.09 1.99
C ARG A 194 16.13 -13.32 1.77
N SER A 195 16.36 -12.84 0.56
CA SER A 195 17.54 -12.02 0.21
C SER A 195 17.54 -10.71 0.99
N GLY A 196 16.43 -10.00 1.00
CA GLY A 196 16.32 -8.74 1.73
C GLY A 196 16.49 -8.91 3.25
N SER A 197 16.04 -10.02 3.83
CA SER A 197 16.27 -10.33 5.24
C SER A 197 17.76 -10.47 5.59
N ALA A 198 18.60 -10.88 4.64
CA ALA A 198 20.04 -11.02 4.83
C ALA A 198 20.79 -9.67 4.71
N GLU A 199 20.22 -8.69 4.03
CA GLU A 199 20.84 -7.37 3.80
C GLU A 199 20.72 -6.42 5.00
N GLY A 200 19.94 -6.77 6.03
CA GLY A 200 19.82 -6.00 7.28
C GLY A 200 18.44 -5.34 7.47
N PRO A 201 18.28 -4.56 8.53
CA PRO A 201 16.97 -4.02 8.87
C PRO A 201 16.57 -2.88 7.96
N GLY A 202 15.51 -3.08 7.23
CA GLY A 202 14.54 -2.04 7.04
C GLY A 202 14.71 -1.13 5.86
N PHE A 203 14.04 -0.03 6.05
CA PHE A 203 13.84 0.99 5.06
C PHE A 203 15.10 1.83 4.87
N PRO A 204 15.36 2.31 3.65
CA PRO A 204 16.37 3.37 3.47
C PRO A 204 16.05 4.57 4.37
N ASP A 205 17.09 5.22 4.88
CA ASP A 205 16.95 6.48 5.62
C ASP A 205 16.56 7.61 4.64
N THR A 206 15.27 7.61 4.28
CA THR A 206 14.68 8.51 3.30
C THR A 206 13.63 9.37 4.00
N GLU A 207 13.76 10.67 3.91
CA GLU A 207 12.73 11.60 4.37
C GLU A 207 11.48 11.49 3.49
N ILE A 208 10.31 11.26 4.12
CA ILE A 208 9.01 11.17 3.44
C ILE A 208 8.12 12.30 3.94
N ALA A 209 7.82 13.25 3.06
CA ALA A 209 6.90 14.33 3.33
C ALA A 209 5.44 13.89 3.12
N GLU A 210 4.49 14.54 3.79
CA GLU A 210 3.07 14.28 3.58
C GLU A 210 2.59 14.60 2.14
N SER A 211 3.28 15.50 1.45
CA SER A 211 3.00 15.86 0.05
C SER A 211 3.57 14.88 -0.98
N ASP A 212 4.45 13.95 -0.55
CA ASP A 212 5.02 12.97 -1.48
C ASP A 212 3.95 12.01 -2.00
N PRO A 213 3.95 11.68 -3.30
CA PRO A 213 3.10 10.64 -3.85
C PRO A 213 3.36 9.29 -3.16
N ALA A 214 2.30 8.61 -2.74
CA ALA A 214 2.37 7.29 -2.12
C ALA A 214 1.81 6.20 -3.04
N VAL A 215 0.69 6.49 -3.72
CA VAL A 215 0.01 5.48 -4.53
C VAL A 215 -0.55 6.07 -5.84
N ILE A 216 -0.63 5.22 -6.86
CA ILE A 216 -1.34 5.45 -8.11
C ILE A 216 -2.38 4.33 -8.25
N PHE A 217 -3.66 4.68 -8.17
CA PHE A 217 -4.74 3.75 -8.45
C PHE A 217 -5.44 4.13 -9.76
N TYR A 218 -5.62 3.13 -10.62
CA TYR A 218 -6.29 3.33 -11.90
C TYR A 218 -7.82 3.24 -11.74
N THR A 219 -8.51 4.25 -12.25
CA THR A 219 -9.97 4.30 -12.32
C THR A 219 -10.43 4.07 -13.76
N SER A 220 -11.62 3.47 -13.93
CA SER A 220 -12.26 3.35 -15.24
C SER A 220 -12.62 4.76 -15.74
N GLY A 221 -11.82 5.28 -16.66
CA GLY A 221 -12.08 6.59 -17.27
C GLY A 221 -13.30 6.55 -18.19
N THR A 222 -14.12 7.61 -18.18
CA THR A 222 -15.23 7.79 -19.13
C THR A 222 -14.77 7.96 -20.58
N THR A 223 -13.47 8.08 -20.83
CA THR A 223 -12.83 8.38 -22.12
C THR A 223 -12.12 7.18 -22.77
N GLY A 224 -12.38 5.96 -22.32
CA GLY A 224 -11.91 4.72 -22.95
C GLY A 224 -10.59 4.15 -22.45
N ARG A 225 -9.69 4.94 -21.81
CA ARG A 225 -8.48 4.42 -21.15
C ARG A 225 -8.49 4.72 -19.66
N PRO A 226 -8.01 3.79 -18.82
CA PRO A 226 -7.90 4.01 -17.38
C PRO A 226 -7.02 5.24 -17.06
N LYS A 227 -7.41 5.98 -16.03
CA LYS A 227 -6.64 7.14 -15.52
C LYS A 227 -6.03 6.80 -14.18
N GLY A 228 -4.73 7.07 -14.01
CA GLY A 228 -4.04 6.91 -12.73
C GLY A 228 -4.34 8.09 -11.80
N ALA A 229 -5.05 7.83 -10.71
CA ALA A 229 -5.26 8.79 -9.64
C ALA A 229 -4.10 8.70 -8.65
N ILE A 230 -3.40 9.81 -8.44
CA ILE A 230 -2.30 9.90 -7.48
C ILE A 230 -2.86 10.32 -6.13
N SER A 231 -2.50 9.59 -5.08
CA SER A 231 -2.72 10.00 -3.69
C SER A 231 -1.38 10.13 -2.97
N THR A 232 -1.24 11.22 -2.20
CA THR A 232 -0.06 11.48 -1.38
C THR A 232 -0.13 10.72 -0.06
N HIS A 233 0.98 10.67 0.69
CA HIS A 233 0.98 10.18 2.06
C HIS A 233 -0.06 10.90 2.90
N GLY A 234 -0.14 12.23 2.80
CA GLY A 234 -1.14 13.04 3.52
C GLY A 234 -2.59 12.69 3.15
N ASN A 235 -2.89 12.41 1.87
CA ASN A 235 -4.23 11.96 1.47
C ASN A 235 -4.60 10.61 2.10
N MET A 236 -3.65 9.67 2.14
CA MET A 236 -3.86 8.35 2.75
C MET A 236 -4.03 8.45 4.27
N ILE A 237 -3.23 9.28 4.92
CA ILE A 237 -3.35 9.56 6.36
C ILE A 237 -4.69 10.22 6.68
N ALA A 238 -5.13 11.21 5.90
CA ALA A 238 -6.42 11.86 6.11
C ALA A 238 -7.59 10.85 5.99
N ASN A 239 -7.51 9.92 5.02
CA ASN A 239 -8.51 8.85 4.90
C ASN A 239 -8.51 7.89 6.10
N LEU A 240 -7.32 7.50 6.57
CA LEU A 240 -7.19 6.67 7.78
C LEU A 240 -7.78 7.38 9.00
N GLN A 241 -7.45 8.65 9.23
CA GLN A 241 -7.99 9.44 10.33
C GLN A 241 -9.50 9.64 10.23
N ASN A 242 -10.06 9.86 9.03
CA ASN A 242 -11.50 9.89 8.80
C ASN A 242 -12.18 8.57 9.20
N THR A 243 -11.54 7.44 8.92
CA THR A 243 -12.04 6.12 9.32
C THR A 243 -12.05 5.97 10.84
N VAL A 244 -10.95 6.32 11.50
CA VAL A 244 -10.85 6.27 12.97
C VAL A 244 -11.86 7.24 13.63
N PHE A 245 -11.99 8.45 13.09
CA PHE A 245 -12.99 9.44 13.54
C PHE A 245 -14.41 8.85 13.46
N THR A 246 -14.77 8.25 12.32
CA THR A 246 -16.10 7.68 12.11
C THR A 246 -16.39 6.53 13.08
N LEU A 247 -15.42 5.66 13.32
CA LEU A 247 -15.52 4.57 14.29
C LEU A 247 -15.67 5.12 15.73
N THR A 248 -14.87 6.13 16.10
CA THR A 248 -14.95 6.78 17.41
C THR A 248 -16.30 7.46 17.62
N LEU A 249 -16.75 8.24 16.63
CA LEU A 249 -18.05 8.91 16.66
C LEU A 249 -19.20 7.88 16.84
N SER A 250 -19.15 6.79 16.08
CA SER A 250 -20.15 5.72 16.17
C SER A 250 -20.13 5.03 17.54
N ALA A 251 -18.95 4.77 18.10
CA ALA A 251 -18.81 4.18 19.43
C ALA A 251 -19.35 5.10 20.53
N MET A 252 -19.05 6.40 20.48
CA MET A 252 -19.53 7.39 21.46
C MET A 252 -21.04 7.62 21.36
N ALA A 253 -21.59 7.70 20.16
CA ALA A 253 -23.01 7.86 19.95
C ALA A 253 -23.80 6.61 20.41
N ASN A 254 -23.23 5.42 20.28
CA ASN A 254 -23.84 4.15 20.69
C ASN A 254 -23.59 3.79 22.16
N SER A 255 -22.49 4.24 22.77
CA SER A 255 -22.21 4.00 24.21
C SER A 255 -23.21 4.70 25.13
N ALA A 256 -23.87 5.75 24.66
CA ALA A 256 -25.01 6.33 25.32
C ALA A 256 -26.26 5.42 25.28
N ALA A 257 -26.26 4.36 24.47
CA ALA A 257 -27.40 3.46 24.25
C ALA A 257 -27.15 2.00 24.69
N ALA A 258 -25.90 1.57 24.93
CA ALA A 258 -25.59 0.18 25.30
C ALA A 258 -24.44 0.12 26.29
N GLY A 259 -24.69 -0.41 27.50
CA GLY A 259 -23.62 -0.82 28.41
C GLY A 259 -22.70 -1.84 27.73
N ALA A 260 -21.43 -1.56 27.76
CA ALA A 260 -20.28 -2.43 27.52
C ALA A 260 -20.49 -3.62 26.55
N ALA A 261 -20.20 -3.42 25.29
CA ALA A 261 -19.87 -4.54 24.40
C ALA A 261 -18.43 -4.99 24.68
N ALA A 262 -18.26 -6.29 24.93
CA ALA A 262 -16.99 -6.92 25.24
C ALA A 262 -15.92 -6.63 24.16
N GLY A 263 -14.71 -6.27 24.61
CA GLY A 263 -13.59 -5.97 23.75
C GLY A 263 -13.05 -7.20 23.03
N GLY A 264 -13.44 -7.38 21.78
CA GLY A 264 -12.76 -8.23 20.82
C GLY A 264 -11.86 -7.39 19.90
N GLN A 265 -10.82 -8.00 19.34
CA GLN A 265 -10.02 -7.36 18.30
C GLN A 265 -10.92 -7.12 17.07
N PRO A 266 -10.98 -5.90 16.53
CA PRO A 266 -11.75 -5.65 15.33
C PRO A 266 -11.15 -6.40 14.13
N VAL A 267 -12.01 -7.01 13.33
CA VAL A 267 -11.64 -7.74 12.12
C VAL A 267 -12.19 -7.01 10.91
N SER A 268 -11.35 -6.76 9.91
CA SER A 268 -11.75 -6.20 8.62
C SER A 268 -11.55 -7.25 7.53
N LEU A 269 -12.54 -7.40 6.64
CA LEU A 269 -12.42 -8.27 5.48
C LEU A 269 -11.81 -7.49 4.30
N LEU A 270 -10.79 -8.08 3.67
CA LEU A 270 -10.27 -7.63 2.40
C LEU A 270 -11.05 -8.35 1.29
N THR A 271 -11.91 -7.64 0.59
CA THR A 271 -12.73 -8.19 -0.51
C THR A 271 -12.18 -7.83 -1.87
#